data_faf8dd5821798fd3cf09dff5282459d0
#
_entry.id   faf8dd5821798fd3cf09dff5282459d0
#
_cell.length_a   1.000
_cell.length_b   1.000
_cell.length_c   1.000
_cell.angle_alpha   90.00
_cell.angle_beta   90.00
_cell.angle_gamma   90.00
#
_symmetry.space_group_name_H-M   'P 1'
#
loop_
_entity.id
_entity.type
_entity.pdbx_description
1 polymer ?
#
loop_
_entity_poly.entity_id
_entity_poly.type
_entity_poly.pdbx_seq_one_letter_code
_entity_poly.pdbx_strand_id
1 'polypeptide(L)'
;MNTPGDKSERPNERSNGRPNERNSEAINGDGKSAAKKEIRKRLIQERLNLPDRLQRADQLQQVMRIWLVGRKDVVIGAYWPIHGEFDPLPALHRWKEDGELIDQPEPRRIGLPVMDKVHKTLTFHAWYPGCPMQEDAFGIPKPKDTEVIVPTLLFVPCVGYGIGGFRLGYGGGFYDRTLAQLRPKPFTVGLGYTSGFLDDFEPEPHDEPLDAILNDNGVVWPV
;
A
#
# COMPACT_ATOMS: atom_id res chain seq x y z
N MET A 1 32.77 13.28 82.08
CA MET A 1 32.10 14.55 81.89
C MET A 1 31.44 14.53 80.52
N ASN A 2 30.11 14.54 80.51
CA ASN A 2 29.24 14.40 79.36
C ASN A 2 29.17 15.67 78.56
N THR A 3 29.13 15.54 77.25
CA THR A 3 28.43 16.49 76.36
C THR A 3 27.66 15.74 75.28
N PRO A 4 26.40 16.14 75.04
CA PRO A 4 25.49 15.39 74.17
C PRO A 4 25.56 15.85 72.71
N GLY A 5 25.27 14.88 71.82
CA GLY A 5 25.27 15.07 70.38
C GLY A 5 24.05 15.81 69.84
N ASP A 6 24.31 16.61 68.87
CA ASP A 6 23.34 17.33 68.05
C ASP A 6 22.82 16.43 66.90
N LYS A 7 21.48 16.30 66.78
CA LYS A 7 20.78 15.62 65.71
C LYS A 7 20.27 16.67 64.73
N SER A 8 20.98 16.86 63.62
CA SER A 8 20.45 17.64 62.50
C SER A 8 19.55 16.76 61.61
N GLU A 9 18.29 17.08 61.61
CA GLU A 9 17.28 16.54 60.68
C GLU A 9 17.56 17.03 59.25
N ARG A 10 17.61 16.08 58.26
CA ARG A 10 17.60 16.41 56.84
C ARG A 10 16.17 16.47 56.31
N PRO A 11 15.80 17.45 55.47
CA PRO A 11 14.49 17.53 54.87
C PRO A 11 14.33 16.45 53.78
N ASN A 12 13.14 15.87 53.79
CA ASN A 12 12.64 14.87 52.87
C ASN A 12 12.42 15.48 51.48
N GLU A 13 13.25 15.16 50.50
CA GLU A 13 13.02 15.52 49.10
C GLU A 13 11.87 14.69 48.54
N ARG A 14 10.77 15.36 48.25
CA ARG A 14 9.63 14.80 47.50
C ARG A 14 10.07 14.56 46.06
N SER A 15 10.13 13.29 45.66
CA SER A 15 10.30 12.88 44.28
C SER A 15 9.07 13.36 43.46
N ASN A 16 9.29 14.37 42.63
CA ASN A 16 8.35 14.74 41.56
C ASN A 16 8.36 13.63 40.52
N GLY A 17 7.34 12.78 40.56
CA GLY A 17 7.07 11.80 39.50
C GLY A 17 6.73 12.55 38.20
N ARG A 18 7.56 12.34 37.18
CA ARG A 18 7.24 12.79 35.82
C ARG A 18 5.97 12.11 35.35
N PRO A 19 5.04 12.81 34.69
CA PRO A 19 3.86 12.19 34.10
C PRO A 19 4.29 11.15 33.08
N ASN A 20 3.57 10.04 33.06
CA ASN A 20 3.85 8.85 32.26
C ASN A 20 3.63 9.14 30.76
N GLU A 21 4.69 9.51 30.03
CA GLU A 21 4.66 9.80 28.60
C GLU A 21 4.12 8.62 27.75
N ARG A 22 4.23 7.39 28.24
CA ARG A 22 3.71 6.19 27.57
C ARG A 22 2.18 6.13 27.45
N ASN A 23 1.44 6.77 28.36
CA ASN A 23 -0.02 6.78 28.31
C ASN A 23 -0.57 7.80 27.29
N SER A 24 0.15 8.88 26.99
CA SER A 24 -0.27 9.88 26.02
C SER A 24 -0.08 9.40 24.56
N GLU A 25 0.96 8.61 24.28
CA GLU A 25 1.19 8.03 22.96
C GLU A 25 0.16 6.94 22.63
N ALA A 26 -0.22 6.11 23.58
CA ALA A 26 -1.22 5.06 23.37
C ALA A 26 -2.63 5.64 23.07
N ILE A 27 -3.02 6.70 23.77
CA ILE A 27 -4.32 7.37 23.56
C ILE A 27 -4.36 8.08 22.20
N ASN A 28 -3.25 8.66 21.74
CA ASN A 28 -3.14 9.27 20.41
C ASN A 28 -3.14 8.24 19.28
N GLY A 29 -2.56 7.05 19.49
CA GLY A 29 -2.54 5.95 18.51
C GLY A 29 -3.93 5.39 18.22
N ASP A 30 -4.75 5.16 19.23
CA ASP A 30 -6.11 4.64 19.07
C ASP A 30 -7.02 5.63 18.33
N GLY A 31 -6.90 6.92 18.61
CA GLY A 31 -7.64 7.98 17.92
C GLY A 31 -7.28 8.09 16.43
N LYS A 32 -6.00 8.03 16.09
CA LYS A 32 -5.53 8.06 14.69
C LYS A 32 -5.96 6.81 13.91
N SER A 33 -5.94 5.64 14.53
CA SER A 33 -6.42 4.39 13.94
C SER A 33 -7.92 4.44 13.62
N ALA A 34 -8.74 4.95 14.56
CA ALA A 34 -10.17 5.12 14.35
C ALA A 34 -10.47 6.13 13.24
N ALA A 35 -9.78 7.26 13.21
CA ALA A 35 -9.92 8.27 12.14
C ALA A 35 -9.57 7.69 10.75
N LYS A 36 -8.43 6.98 10.62
CA LYS A 36 -8.06 6.30 9.37
C LYS A 36 -9.12 5.27 8.93
N LYS A 37 -9.77 4.58 9.88
CA LYS A 37 -10.84 3.61 9.58
C LYS A 37 -12.08 4.30 8.98
N GLU A 38 -12.50 5.44 9.54
CA GLU A 38 -13.62 6.21 8.99
C GLU A 38 -13.30 6.81 7.61
N ILE A 39 -12.08 7.33 7.42
CA ILE A 39 -11.63 7.83 6.12
C ILE A 39 -11.69 6.70 5.07
N ARG A 40 -11.18 5.49 5.37
CA ARG A 40 -11.28 4.33 4.48
C ARG A 40 -12.71 4.01 4.09
N LYS A 41 -13.61 3.94 5.08
CA LYS A 41 -15.02 3.64 4.86
C LYS A 41 -15.67 4.67 3.94
N ARG A 42 -15.43 5.95 4.19
CA ARG A 42 -15.92 7.05 3.37
C ARG A 42 -15.42 6.93 1.93
N LEU A 43 -14.11 6.82 1.72
CA LEU A 43 -13.51 6.75 0.38
C LEU A 43 -13.97 5.52 -0.42
N ILE A 44 -14.14 4.36 0.24
CA ILE A 44 -14.69 3.17 -0.39
C ILE A 44 -16.13 3.41 -0.85
N GLN A 45 -16.98 4.04 -0.02
CA GLN A 45 -18.35 4.36 -0.39
C GLN A 45 -18.42 5.39 -1.51
N GLU A 46 -17.62 6.45 -1.46
CA GLU A 46 -17.51 7.44 -2.53
C GLU A 46 -17.11 6.78 -3.85
N ARG A 47 -16.10 5.91 -3.83
CA ARG A 47 -15.64 5.15 -5.00
C ARG A 47 -16.72 4.22 -5.57
N LEU A 48 -17.47 3.51 -4.73
CA LEU A 48 -18.54 2.62 -5.17
C LEU A 48 -19.71 3.40 -5.79
N ASN A 49 -19.97 4.61 -5.30
CA ASN A 49 -21.06 5.48 -5.75
C ASN A 49 -20.64 6.47 -6.85
N LEU A 50 -19.39 6.41 -7.32
CA LEU A 50 -18.86 7.31 -8.33
C LEU A 50 -19.63 7.13 -9.66
N PRO A 51 -20.41 8.12 -10.12
CA PRO A 51 -21.34 7.94 -11.24
C PRO A 51 -20.63 7.73 -12.58
N ASP A 52 -19.44 8.30 -12.74
CA ASP A 52 -18.57 8.25 -13.92
C ASP A 52 -17.41 7.27 -13.77
N ARG A 53 -17.51 6.30 -12.85
CA ARG A 53 -16.43 5.36 -12.55
C ARG A 53 -15.90 4.61 -13.75
N LEU A 54 -16.75 4.17 -14.66
CA LEU A 54 -16.32 3.48 -15.89
C LEU A 54 -15.50 4.39 -16.79
N GLN A 55 -15.94 5.63 -16.98
CA GLN A 55 -15.19 6.62 -17.76
C GLN A 55 -13.82 6.91 -17.13
N ARG A 56 -13.75 7.09 -15.82
CA ARG A 56 -12.49 7.28 -15.08
C ARG A 56 -11.59 6.05 -15.15
N ALA A 57 -12.17 4.86 -15.10
CA ALA A 57 -11.42 3.64 -15.30
C ALA A 57 -10.78 3.59 -16.69
N ASP A 58 -11.49 3.96 -17.74
CA ASP A 58 -10.96 4.04 -19.10
C ASP A 58 -9.84 5.10 -19.22
N GLN A 59 -9.98 6.24 -18.57
CA GLN A 59 -8.94 7.27 -18.50
C GLN A 59 -7.69 6.74 -17.81
N LEU A 60 -7.84 6.08 -16.66
CA LEU A 60 -6.70 5.51 -15.93
C LEU A 60 -6.05 4.34 -16.69
N GLN A 61 -6.83 3.54 -17.45
CA GLN A 61 -6.28 2.55 -18.39
C GLN A 61 -5.35 3.22 -19.42
N GLN A 62 -5.76 4.35 -19.98
CA GLN A 62 -4.95 5.09 -20.94
C GLN A 62 -3.70 5.68 -20.29
N VAL A 63 -3.84 6.32 -19.12
CA VAL A 63 -2.70 6.85 -18.34
C VAL A 63 -1.68 5.74 -18.07
N MET A 64 -2.14 4.60 -17.55
CA MET A 64 -1.28 3.46 -17.23
C MET A 64 -0.57 2.91 -18.47
N ARG A 65 -1.28 2.78 -19.59
CA ARG A 65 -0.69 2.30 -20.85
C ARG A 65 0.39 3.25 -21.38
N ILE A 66 0.12 4.57 -21.38
CA ILE A 66 1.10 5.58 -21.81
C ILE A 66 2.31 5.56 -20.88
N TRP A 67 2.09 5.47 -19.56
CA TRP A 67 3.15 5.43 -18.56
C TRP A 67 4.05 4.18 -18.69
N LEU A 68 3.50 3.07 -19.14
CA LEU A 68 4.27 1.83 -19.40
C LEU A 68 5.13 1.91 -20.68
N VAL A 69 4.88 2.87 -21.58
CA VAL A 69 5.69 3.02 -22.81
C VAL A 69 7.14 3.38 -22.45
N GLY A 70 8.07 2.64 -23.02
CA GLY A 70 9.51 2.84 -22.80
C GLY A 70 10.07 2.26 -21.50
N ARG A 71 9.25 1.67 -20.65
CA ARG A 71 9.74 0.93 -19.49
C ARG A 71 10.36 -0.41 -19.90
N LYS A 72 11.42 -0.77 -19.18
CA LYS A 72 12.18 -2.01 -19.45
C LYS A 72 11.77 -3.18 -18.55
N ASP A 73 10.74 -2.98 -17.72
CA ASP A 73 10.28 -4.02 -16.82
C ASP A 73 9.67 -5.18 -17.61
N VAL A 74 10.03 -6.40 -17.24
CA VAL A 74 9.50 -7.63 -17.85
C VAL A 74 8.67 -8.45 -16.84
N VAL A 75 8.79 -8.17 -15.55
CA VAL A 75 7.98 -8.80 -14.48
C VAL A 75 7.25 -7.73 -13.69
N ILE A 76 5.94 -7.67 -13.87
CA ILE A 76 5.07 -6.69 -13.20
C ILE A 76 4.16 -7.40 -12.21
N GLY A 77 4.24 -6.98 -10.94
CA GLY A 77 3.24 -7.32 -9.93
C GLY A 77 2.05 -6.36 -9.99
N ALA A 78 0.87 -6.89 -9.77
CA ALA A 78 -0.36 -6.10 -9.68
C ALA A 78 -1.26 -6.63 -8.55
N TYR A 79 -2.54 -6.34 -8.60
CA TYR A 79 -3.52 -6.80 -7.63
C TYR A 79 -4.81 -7.22 -8.32
N TRP A 80 -5.61 -8.05 -7.65
CA TRP A 80 -6.98 -8.33 -8.04
C TRP A 80 -7.88 -7.23 -7.47
N PRO A 81 -8.68 -6.52 -8.31
CA PRO A 81 -9.45 -5.38 -7.85
C PRO A 81 -10.62 -5.80 -6.95
N ILE A 82 -10.80 -5.08 -5.83
CA ILE A 82 -11.90 -5.28 -4.90
C ILE A 82 -12.59 -3.95 -4.57
N HIS A 83 -13.85 -4.01 -4.11
CA HIS A 83 -14.58 -2.82 -3.65
C HIS A 83 -14.54 -1.63 -4.61
N GLY A 84 -14.70 -1.89 -5.93
CA GLY A 84 -14.72 -0.84 -6.94
C GLY A 84 -13.37 -0.20 -7.26
N GLU A 85 -12.26 -0.86 -6.90
CA GLU A 85 -10.92 -0.45 -7.34
C GLU A 85 -10.78 -0.40 -8.85
N PHE A 86 -9.84 0.39 -9.31
CA PHE A 86 -9.40 0.32 -10.68
C PHE A 86 -8.82 -1.06 -10.98
N ASP A 87 -9.23 -1.65 -12.10
CA ASP A 87 -8.70 -2.94 -12.55
C ASP A 87 -7.47 -2.71 -13.46
N PRO A 88 -6.25 -3.05 -13.02
CA PRO A 88 -5.05 -2.89 -13.83
C PRO A 88 -4.87 -4.01 -14.88
N LEU A 89 -5.59 -5.13 -14.73
CA LEU A 89 -5.31 -6.34 -15.48
C LEU A 89 -5.54 -6.21 -17.00
N PRO A 90 -6.57 -5.49 -17.51
CA PRO A 90 -6.73 -5.29 -18.95
C PRO A 90 -5.53 -4.56 -19.58
N ALA A 91 -5.03 -3.49 -18.96
CA ALA A 91 -3.84 -2.78 -19.46
C ALA A 91 -2.59 -3.65 -19.41
N LEU A 92 -2.42 -4.43 -18.34
CA LEU A 92 -1.27 -5.33 -18.19
C LEU A 92 -1.32 -6.52 -19.15
N HIS A 93 -2.50 -7.06 -19.40
CA HIS A 93 -2.65 -8.12 -20.41
C HIS A 93 -2.21 -7.61 -21.78
N ARG A 94 -2.68 -6.43 -22.18
CA ARG A 94 -2.27 -5.80 -23.41
C ARG A 94 -0.77 -5.49 -23.47
N TRP A 95 -0.21 -4.97 -22.38
CA TRP A 95 1.23 -4.77 -22.26
C TRP A 95 2.01 -6.08 -22.47
N LYS A 96 1.50 -7.20 -21.94
CA LYS A 96 2.11 -8.52 -22.15
C LYS A 96 2.02 -8.97 -23.59
N GLU A 97 0.84 -8.87 -24.24
CA GLU A 97 0.64 -9.19 -25.65
C GLU A 97 1.55 -8.34 -26.57
N ASP A 98 1.63 -7.03 -26.32
CA ASP A 98 2.51 -6.13 -27.07
C ASP A 98 3.98 -6.56 -26.94
N GLY A 99 4.38 -7.15 -25.82
CA GLY A 99 5.72 -7.69 -25.61
C GLY A 99 6.01 -8.96 -26.42
N GLU A 100 4.99 -9.77 -26.68
CA GLU A 100 5.13 -10.98 -27.51
C GLU A 100 5.34 -10.65 -29.00
N LEU A 101 4.96 -9.44 -29.43
CA LEU A 101 5.17 -8.94 -30.81
C LEU A 101 6.56 -8.32 -31.02
N ILE A 102 7.29 -8.09 -29.94
CA ILE A 102 8.63 -7.49 -29.98
C ILE A 102 9.63 -8.59 -29.65
N ASP A 103 10.71 -8.68 -30.41
CA ASP A 103 11.81 -9.61 -30.14
C ASP A 103 12.53 -9.18 -28.85
N GLN A 104 12.02 -9.66 -27.72
CA GLN A 104 12.58 -9.41 -26.38
C GLN A 104 13.26 -10.66 -25.85
N PRO A 105 14.42 -10.52 -25.17
CA PRO A 105 15.15 -11.66 -24.62
C PRO A 105 14.40 -12.41 -23.52
N GLU A 106 13.48 -11.73 -22.83
CA GLU A 106 12.69 -12.31 -21.74
C GLU A 106 11.20 -12.04 -21.94
N PRO A 107 10.32 -13.06 -21.74
CA PRO A 107 8.88 -12.88 -21.87
C PRO A 107 8.33 -12.00 -20.76
N ARG A 108 7.38 -11.14 -21.09
CA ARG A 108 6.65 -10.32 -20.11
C ARG A 108 5.77 -11.19 -19.23
N ARG A 109 5.80 -10.93 -17.92
CA ARG A 109 5.08 -11.72 -16.92
C ARG A 109 4.31 -10.81 -15.96
N ILE A 110 3.13 -11.25 -15.57
CA ILE A 110 2.26 -10.57 -14.61
C ILE A 110 2.15 -11.44 -13.38
N GLY A 111 2.25 -10.85 -12.19
CA GLY A 111 2.06 -11.53 -10.92
C GLY A 111 0.93 -10.94 -10.11
N LEU A 112 0.14 -11.80 -9.46
CA LEU A 112 -0.85 -11.40 -8.47
C LEU A 112 -0.45 -11.85 -7.07
N PRO A 113 -0.85 -11.11 -6.03
CA PRO A 113 -0.42 -11.36 -4.68
C PRO A 113 -1.09 -12.59 -4.09
N VAL A 114 -0.30 -13.36 -3.38
CA VAL A 114 -0.73 -14.43 -2.48
C VAL A 114 -0.28 -14.05 -1.07
N MET A 115 -1.23 -14.02 -0.13
CA MET A 115 -0.97 -13.59 1.23
C MET A 115 -0.33 -14.68 2.08
N ASP A 116 0.78 -14.36 2.74
CA ASP A 116 1.26 -15.07 3.92
C ASP A 116 0.55 -14.48 5.16
N LYS A 117 -0.30 -15.28 5.77
CA LYS A 117 -1.08 -14.86 6.95
C LYS A 117 -0.24 -14.77 8.22
N VAL A 118 0.83 -15.55 8.31
CA VAL A 118 1.69 -15.60 9.49
C VAL A 118 2.54 -14.33 9.55
N HIS A 119 3.25 -14.04 8.47
CA HIS A 119 4.15 -12.88 8.38
C HIS A 119 3.43 -11.60 7.92
N LYS A 120 2.16 -11.73 7.46
CA LYS A 120 1.37 -10.65 6.87
C LYS A 120 2.09 -9.94 5.73
N THR A 121 2.74 -10.73 4.86
CA THR A 121 3.44 -10.29 3.64
C THR A 121 2.78 -10.88 2.41
N LEU A 122 3.21 -10.41 1.24
CA LEU A 122 2.74 -10.86 -0.07
C LEU A 122 3.88 -11.54 -0.82
N THR A 123 3.58 -12.66 -1.47
CA THR A 123 4.38 -13.23 -2.56
C THR A 123 3.61 -13.08 -3.85
N PHE A 124 4.30 -12.93 -4.98
CA PHE A 124 3.63 -12.75 -6.26
C PHE A 124 3.73 -14.03 -7.08
N HIS A 125 2.58 -14.50 -7.53
CA HIS A 125 2.48 -15.71 -8.34
C HIS A 125 2.06 -15.35 -9.76
N ALA A 126 2.64 -16.05 -10.75
CA ALA A 126 2.36 -15.81 -12.15
C ALA A 126 0.85 -15.90 -12.45
N TRP A 127 0.36 -14.88 -13.14
CA TRP A 127 -1.02 -14.79 -13.57
C TRP A 127 -1.12 -14.56 -15.08
N TYR A 128 -2.09 -15.20 -15.69
CA TYR A 128 -2.49 -15.02 -17.08
C TYR A 128 -3.98 -15.38 -17.22
N PRO A 129 -4.69 -14.86 -18.23
CA PRO A 129 -6.09 -15.23 -18.46
C PRO A 129 -6.24 -16.74 -18.60
N GLY A 130 -7.18 -17.31 -17.82
CA GLY A 130 -7.43 -18.75 -17.79
C GLY A 130 -6.50 -19.57 -16.89
N CYS A 131 -5.53 -18.97 -16.17
CA CYS A 131 -4.76 -19.71 -15.18
C CYS A 131 -5.67 -20.19 -14.04
N PRO A 132 -5.31 -21.30 -13.36
CA PRO A 132 -6.05 -21.75 -12.20
C PRO A 132 -6.12 -20.69 -11.10
N MET A 133 -7.32 -20.44 -10.59
CA MET A 133 -7.58 -19.47 -9.55
C MET A 133 -8.28 -20.13 -8.35
N GLN A 134 -8.06 -19.57 -7.17
CA GLN A 134 -8.80 -19.92 -5.94
C GLN A 134 -9.03 -18.66 -5.11
N GLU A 135 -10.06 -18.68 -4.28
CA GLU A 135 -10.26 -17.61 -3.30
C GLU A 135 -9.35 -17.80 -2.09
N ASP A 136 -8.91 -16.69 -1.54
CA ASP A 136 -8.21 -16.65 -0.27
C ASP A 136 -9.22 -16.59 0.92
N ALA A 137 -8.72 -16.37 2.14
CA ALA A 137 -9.58 -16.30 3.33
C ALA A 137 -10.48 -15.06 3.40
N PHE A 138 -10.27 -14.09 2.52
CA PHE A 138 -11.08 -12.88 2.40
C PHE A 138 -12.00 -12.92 1.17
N GLY A 139 -12.06 -14.07 0.46
CA GLY A 139 -12.82 -14.22 -0.77
C GLY A 139 -12.17 -13.53 -1.97
N ILE A 140 -10.89 -13.17 -1.90
CA ILE A 140 -10.18 -12.51 -3.00
C ILE A 140 -9.57 -13.59 -3.92
N PRO A 141 -9.85 -13.57 -5.24
CA PRO A 141 -9.24 -14.47 -6.20
C PRO A 141 -7.72 -14.31 -6.24
N LYS A 142 -7.00 -15.42 -6.18
CA LYS A 142 -5.55 -15.48 -6.31
C LYS A 142 -5.14 -16.65 -7.20
N PRO A 143 -3.98 -16.60 -7.87
CA PRO A 143 -3.46 -17.73 -8.61
C PRO A 143 -3.28 -18.97 -7.73
N LYS A 144 -3.58 -20.13 -8.31
CA LYS A 144 -3.43 -21.45 -7.67
C LYS A 144 -2.37 -22.26 -8.40
N ASP A 145 -1.41 -22.78 -7.64
CA ASP A 145 -0.37 -23.71 -8.14
C ASP A 145 0.44 -23.14 -9.34
N THR A 146 0.59 -21.81 -9.40
CA THR A 146 1.41 -21.14 -10.40
C THR A 146 2.76 -20.76 -9.80
N GLU A 147 3.72 -20.48 -10.67
CA GLU A 147 5.08 -20.13 -10.31
C GLU A 147 5.17 -18.85 -9.48
N VAL A 148 6.01 -18.81 -8.46
CA VAL A 148 6.37 -17.59 -7.74
C VAL A 148 7.30 -16.76 -8.62
N ILE A 149 6.98 -15.48 -8.77
CA ILE A 149 7.78 -14.52 -9.54
C ILE A 149 8.15 -13.31 -8.68
N VAL A 150 9.27 -12.67 -9.01
CA VAL A 150 9.74 -11.47 -8.31
C VAL A 150 9.54 -10.26 -9.22
N PRO A 151 8.59 -9.38 -8.91
CA PRO A 151 8.34 -8.17 -9.72
C PRO A 151 9.51 -7.19 -9.64
N THR A 152 9.83 -6.56 -10.79
CA THR A 152 10.70 -5.37 -10.86
C THR A 152 9.90 -4.07 -10.80
N LEU A 153 8.62 -4.15 -11.16
CA LEU A 153 7.61 -3.09 -11.08
C LEU A 153 6.40 -3.65 -10.35
N LEU A 154 5.85 -2.87 -9.41
CA LEU A 154 4.69 -3.29 -8.62
C LEU A 154 3.61 -2.20 -8.63
N PHE A 155 2.45 -2.51 -9.18
CA PHE A 155 1.25 -1.71 -9.02
C PHE A 155 0.56 -2.02 -7.69
N VAL A 156 0.27 -0.98 -6.92
CA VAL A 156 -0.27 -1.06 -5.56
C VAL A 156 -1.64 -0.37 -5.49
N PRO A 157 -2.68 -1.04 -4.98
CA PRO A 157 -3.99 -0.42 -4.87
C PRO A 157 -4.00 0.67 -3.79
N CYS A 158 -4.67 1.79 -4.09
CA CYS A 158 -4.88 2.88 -3.16
C CYS A 158 -6.37 3.03 -2.83
N VAL A 159 -6.73 2.94 -1.55
CA VAL A 159 -8.05 3.39 -1.07
C VAL A 159 -8.08 4.92 -1.12
N GLY A 160 -7.01 5.54 -0.65
CA GLY A 160 -6.69 6.95 -0.78
C GLY A 160 -5.18 7.14 -0.88
N TYR A 161 -4.76 8.35 -1.18
CA TYR A 161 -3.34 8.70 -1.28
C TYR A 161 -3.13 10.17 -0.98
N GLY A 162 -1.95 10.53 -0.52
CA GLY A 162 -1.55 11.89 -0.19
C GLY A 162 -0.27 12.31 -0.87
N ILE A 163 0.22 13.47 -0.50
CA ILE A 163 1.49 14.03 -0.95
C ILE A 163 2.64 13.11 -0.50
N GLY A 164 3.73 13.09 -1.26
CA GLY A 164 4.95 12.34 -0.90
C GLY A 164 4.92 10.85 -1.25
N GLY A 165 3.95 10.40 -2.07
CA GLY A 165 3.85 8.99 -2.48
C GLY A 165 3.20 8.08 -1.43
N PHE A 166 2.68 8.64 -0.35
CA PHE A 166 2.04 7.85 0.69
C PHE A 166 0.61 7.47 0.32
N ARG A 167 0.21 6.27 0.72
CA ARG A 167 -1.11 5.71 0.43
C ARG A 167 -1.86 5.28 1.68
N LEU A 168 -3.16 5.37 1.63
CA LEU A 168 -4.07 4.73 2.56
C LEU A 168 -4.53 3.39 1.94
N GLY A 169 -4.09 2.28 2.52
CA GLY A 169 -4.57 0.94 2.18
C GLY A 169 -5.73 0.49 3.06
N TYR A 170 -6.07 -0.80 3.03
CA TYR A 170 -7.17 -1.39 3.84
C TYR A 170 -6.84 -1.58 5.33
N GLY A 171 -5.63 -1.24 5.77
CA GLY A 171 -5.21 -1.31 7.18
C GLY A 171 -4.60 -2.65 7.60
N GLY A 172 -4.44 -3.61 6.70
CA GLY A 172 -3.76 -4.87 6.99
C GLY A 172 -2.23 -4.77 7.03
N GLY A 173 -1.65 -3.71 6.44
CA GLY A 173 -0.21 -3.45 6.37
C GLY A 173 0.57 -4.48 5.54
N PHE A 174 -0.10 -5.27 4.70
CA PHE A 174 0.56 -6.30 3.87
C PHE A 174 1.58 -5.69 2.91
N TYR A 175 1.21 -4.62 2.20
CA TYR A 175 2.12 -3.97 1.27
C TYR A 175 3.30 -3.31 1.99
N ASP A 176 3.09 -2.61 3.10
CA ASP A 176 4.17 -1.94 3.84
C ASP A 176 5.22 -2.95 4.32
N ARG A 177 4.77 -4.04 4.95
CA ARG A 177 5.67 -5.11 5.37
C ARG A 177 6.37 -5.81 4.20
N THR A 178 5.68 -5.98 3.09
CA THR A 178 6.27 -6.60 1.89
C THR A 178 7.33 -5.69 1.30
N LEU A 179 7.05 -4.41 1.11
CA LEU A 179 7.98 -3.43 0.53
C LEU A 179 9.20 -3.20 1.42
N ALA A 180 9.03 -3.24 2.75
CA ALA A 180 10.14 -3.16 3.68
C ALA A 180 11.12 -4.34 3.57
N GLN A 181 10.64 -5.52 3.14
CA GLN A 181 11.42 -6.76 3.10
C GLN A 181 11.94 -7.13 1.69
N LEU A 182 11.25 -6.74 0.62
CA LEU A 182 11.62 -7.10 -0.74
C LEU A 182 13.01 -6.60 -1.12
N ARG A 183 13.86 -7.53 -1.59
CA ARG A 183 15.18 -7.22 -2.14
C ARG A 183 15.43 -8.05 -3.41
N PRO A 184 15.77 -7.44 -4.56
CA PRO A 184 15.77 -5.99 -4.79
C PRO A 184 14.37 -5.39 -4.62
N LYS A 185 14.29 -4.12 -4.17
CA LYS A 185 13.01 -3.40 -4.05
C LYS A 185 12.48 -3.10 -5.46
N PRO A 186 11.24 -3.49 -5.79
CA PRO A 186 10.64 -3.13 -7.07
C PRO A 186 10.36 -1.63 -7.13
N PHE A 187 10.27 -1.07 -8.33
CA PHE A 187 9.69 0.25 -8.53
C PHE A 187 8.17 0.17 -8.24
N THR A 188 7.66 1.05 -7.42
CA THR A 188 6.29 0.97 -6.87
C THR A 188 5.39 2.08 -7.40
N VAL A 189 4.20 1.72 -7.88
CA VAL A 189 3.23 2.65 -8.47
C VAL A 189 1.87 2.47 -7.84
N GLY A 190 1.39 3.50 -7.16
CA GLY A 190 0.02 3.53 -6.66
C GLY A 190 -0.99 3.78 -7.77
N LEU A 191 -2.11 3.07 -7.72
CA LEU A 191 -3.25 3.30 -8.61
C LEU A 191 -4.48 3.67 -7.78
N GLY A 192 -5.10 4.80 -8.10
CA GLY A 192 -6.30 5.27 -7.43
C GLY A 192 -7.07 6.26 -8.31
N TYR A 193 -8.31 6.53 -7.96
CA TYR A 193 -9.08 7.60 -8.62
C TYR A 193 -8.76 8.96 -8.00
N THR A 194 -8.94 10.04 -8.76
CA THR A 194 -8.76 11.42 -8.29
C THR A 194 -9.53 11.70 -6.99
N SER A 195 -10.71 11.10 -6.82
CA SER A 195 -11.52 11.21 -5.60
C SER A 195 -10.87 10.60 -4.35
N GLY A 196 -9.79 9.82 -4.51
CA GLY A 196 -9.04 9.24 -3.41
C GLY A 196 -7.93 10.13 -2.86
N PHE A 197 -7.73 11.33 -3.41
CA PHE A 197 -6.71 12.25 -2.92
C PHE A 197 -7.08 12.84 -1.55
N LEU A 198 -6.09 12.90 -0.67
CA LEU A 198 -6.21 13.39 0.72
C LEU A 198 -5.18 14.50 0.94
N ASP A 199 -5.65 15.74 1.08
CA ASP A 199 -4.80 16.91 1.31
C ASP A 199 -4.03 16.81 2.64
N ASP A 200 -4.71 16.32 3.68
CA ASP A 200 -4.19 16.24 5.05
C ASP A 200 -3.80 14.80 5.44
N PHE A 201 -3.21 14.04 4.51
CA PHE A 201 -2.77 12.69 4.83
C PHE A 201 -1.51 12.69 5.70
N GLU A 202 -1.62 12.17 6.91
CA GLU A 202 -0.49 11.97 7.82
C GLU A 202 0.01 10.52 7.74
N PRO A 203 1.19 10.26 7.16
CA PRO A 203 1.79 8.93 7.17
C PRO A 203 2.25 8.53 8.57
N GLU A 204 2.29 7.24 8.82
CA GLU A 204 2.88 6.67 10.04
C GLU A 204 4.34 6.27 9.78
N PRO A 205 5.19 6.15 10.81
CA PRO A 205 6.63 5.85 10.64
C PRO A 205 6.93 4.53 9.89
N HIS A 206 5.95 3.63 9.82
CA HIS A 206 6.09 2.34 9.13
C HIS A 206 5.42 2.32 7.74
N ASP A 207 4.79 3.43 7.31
CA ASP A 207 4.22 3.53 5.98
C ASP A 207 5.35 3.67 4.95
N GLU A 208 5.37 2.80 3.95
CA GLU A 208 6.35 2.84 2.85
C GLU A 208 5.83 3.75 1.73
N PRO A 209 6.55 4.83 1.38
CA PRO A 209 6.16 5.67 0.26
C PRO A 209 6.35 4.92 -1.06
N LEU A 210 5.46 5.22 -2.02
CA LEU A 210 5.54 4.72 -3.37
C LEU A 210 6.40 5.63 -4.25
N ASP A 211 7.04 5.05 -5.27
CA ASP A 211 7.88 5.80 -6.20
C ASP A 211 7.05 6.66 -7.16
N ALA A 212 5.82 6.24 -7.47
CA ALA A 212 4.86 7.00 -8.27
C ALA A 212 3.41 6.75 -7.85
N ILE A 213 2.52 7.68 -8.19
CA ILE A 213 1.06 7.49 -8.09
C ILE A 213 0.43 7.98 -9.40
N LEU A 214 -0.46 7.15 -9.96
CA LEU A 214 -1.25 7.46 -11.13
C LEU A 214 -2.73 7.51 -10.75
N ASN A 215 -3.46 8.45 -11.34
CA ASN A 215 -4.92 8.50 -11.28
C ASN A 215 -5.52 8.75 -12.66
N ASP A 216 -6.83 8.89 -12.73
CA ASP A 216 -7.58 9.14 -13.96
C ASP A 216 -7.23 10.47 -14.66
N ASN A 217 -6.47 11.38 -14.01
CA ASN A 217 -5.97 12.62 -14.61
C ASN A 217 -4.50 12.56 -15.02
N GLY A 218 -3.76 11.52 -14.64
CA GLY A 218 -2.35 11.37 -15.01
C GLY A 218 -1.44 10.95 -13.87
N VAL A 219 -0.16 11.35 -13.96
CA VAL A 219 0.83 11.15 -12.90
C VAL A 219 0.64 12.24 -11.85
N VAL A 220 0.42 11.86 -10.60
CA VAL A 220 0.22 12.81 -9.49
C VAL A 220 1.36 12.80 -8.48
N TRP A 221 2.24 11.83 -8.59
CA TRP A 221 3.48 11.74 -7.83
C TRP A 221 4.53 10.96 -8.63
N PRO A 222 5.81 11.35 -8.66
CA PRO A 222 6.33 12.67 -8.23
C PRO A 222 5.78 13.79 -9.09
N VAL A 223 5.72 14.99 -8.53
CA VAL A 223 5.29 16.21 -9.22
C VAL A 223 6.47 16.85 -9.92
#